data_58c8a39b3ab727795fde14d3936f6459
#
_entry.id   58c8a39b3ab727795fde14d3936f6459
#
_cell.length_a   1.000
_cell.length_b   1.000
_cell.length_c   1.000
_cell.angle_alpha   90.00
_cell.angle_beta   90.00
_cell.angle_gamma   90.00
#
_symmetry.space_group_name_H-M   'P 1'
#
loop_
_entity.id
_entity.type
_entity.pdbx_description
1 polymer ?
#
loop_
_entity_poly.entity_id
_entity_poly.type
_entity_poly.pdbx_seq_one_letter_code
_entity_poly.pdbx_strand_id
1 'polypeptide(L)'
;MSETKTHDEAVAKIATMIKDTRIAMLTSVTENGDLHSRPMATLDVEFDGDLWFFTGKHSPKVHQIEEKPRVNVAFSDPENQTYVSLSGTASLVSDSAKNKELWNPALQAWFPQGLDDPELSLLKIHVDGAEYWDAPSSAVSHVVGFVQAKLTGKSGDPGDHAKVEL
;
A
#
# COMPACT_ATOMS: atom_id res chain seq x y z
N MET A 1 3.93 -12.22 -22.76
CA MET A 1 3.32 -10.92 -23.03
C MET A 1 2.53 -10.54 -21.78
N SER A 2 2.90 -9.50 -21.09
CA SER A 2 2.03 -8.92 -20.07
C SER A 2 0.91 -8.19 -20.80
N GLU A 3 -0.33 -8.63 -20.60
CA GLU A 3 -1.48 -7.87 -21.05
C GLU A 3 -1.44 -6.50 -20.37
N THR A 4 -1.51 -5.46 -21.15
CA THR A 4 -1.63 -4.10 -20.61
C THR A 4 -3.04 -3.96 -20.04
N LYS A 5 -3.17 -4.12 -18.74
CA LYS A 5 -4.43 -3.87 -18.03
C LYS A 5 -4.80 -2.40 -18.19
N THR A 6 -6.08 -2.12 -18.34
CA THR A 6 -6.56 -0.74 -18.28
C THR A 6 -6.32 -0.16 -16.88
N HIS A 7 -6.27 1.15 -16.78
CA HIS A 7 -6.13 1.84 -15.48
C HIS A 7 -7.15 1.33 -14.45
N ASP A 8 -8.42 1.24 -14.82
CA ASP A 8 -9.50 0.80 -13.92
C ASP A 8 -9.35 -0.66 -13.49
N GLU A 9 -8.92 -1.53 -14.39
CA GLU A 9 -8.65 -2.95 -14.07
C GLU A 9 -7.46 -3.08 -13.11
N ALA A 10 -6.42 -2.27 -13.28
CA ALA A 10 -5.27 -2.26 -12.39
C ALA A 10 -5.65 -1.77 -10.98
N VAL A 11 -6.41 -0.68 -10.89
CA VAL A 11 -6.91 -0.13 -9.62
C VAL A 11 -7.79 -1.17 -8.91
N ALA A 12 -8.72 -1.81 -9.62
CA ALA A 12 -9.59 -2.84 -9.05
C ALA A 12 -8.81 -4.07 -8.55
N LYS A 13 -7.80 -4.51 -9.30
CA LYS A 13 -6.92 -5.63 -8.89
C LYS A 13 -6.16 -5.28 -7.61
N ILE A 14 -5.53 -4.12 -7.55
CA ILE A 14 -4.80 -3.65 -6.37
C ILE A 14 -5.73 -3.54 -5.17
N ALA A 15 -6.91 -2.94 -5.33
CA ALA A 15 -7.91 -2.81 -4.28
C ALA A 15 -8.25 -4.18 -3.66
N THR A 16 -8.44 -5.20 -4.48
CA THR A 16 -8.70 -6.57 -4.03
C THR A 16 -7.52 -7.16 -3.27
N MET A 17 -6.29 -6.92 -3.72
CA MET A 17 -5.09 -7.50 -3.10
C MET A 17 -4.76 -6.87 -1.74
N ILE A 18 -5.06 -5.59 -1.53
CA ILE A 18 -4.66 -4.87 -0.30
C ILE A 18 -5.74 -4.77 0.77
N LYS A 19 -7.00 -5.03 0.44
CA LYS A 19 -8.15 -4.79 1.32
C LYS A 19 -8.09 -5.47 2.70
N ASP A 20 -7.46 -6.64 2.79
CA ASP A 20 -7.37 -7.42 4.03
C ASP A 20 -6.04 -7.23 4.78
N THR A 21 -5.13 -6.44 4.24
CA THR A 21 -3.86 -6.12 4.89
C THR A 21 -4.05 -4.97 5.88
N ARG A 22 -3.80 -5.23 7.15
CA ARG A 22 -4.05 -4.28 8.23
C ARG A 22 -2.90 -3.32 8.49
N ILE A 23 -1.68 -3.73 8.20
CA ILE A 23 -0.47 -2.92 8.37
C ILE A 23 0.28 -2.88 7.06
N ALA A 24 0.57 -1.69 6.59
CA ALA A 24 1.43 -1.44 5.44
C ALA A 24 2.73 -0.76 5.88
N MET A 25 3.78 -0.91 5.08
CA MET A 25 5.06 -0.23 5.33
C MET A 25 5.15 1.00 4.44
N LEU A 26 5.20 2.17 5.06
CA LEU A 26 5.42 3.44 4.37
C LEU A 26 6.90 3.80 4.39
N THR A 27 7.47 4.01 3.23
CA THR A 27 8.85 4.43 3.06
C THR A 27 8.90 5.88 2.57
N SER A 28 9.58 6.73 3.31
CA SER A 28 9.85 8.12 2.95
C SER A 28 11.36 8.39 2.84
N VAL A 29 11.71 9.53 2.29
CA VAL A 29 13.10 9.97 2.15
C VAL A 29 13.42 10.94 3.28
N THR A 30 14.50 10.69 4.01
CA THR A 30 14.99 11.57 5.07
C THR A 30 15.65 12.82 4.49
N GLU A 31 15.94 13.78 5.34
CA GLU A 31 16.65 15.01 4.99
C GLU A 31 18.01 14.73 4.31
N ASN A 32 18.70 13.69 4.76
CA ASN A 32 19.99 13.26 4.21
C ASN A 32 19.88 12.41 2.92
N GLY A 33 18.67 12.12 2.45
CA GLY A 33 18.43 11.27 1.29
C GLY A 33 18.33 9.78 1.59
N ASP A 34 18.38 9.37 2.86
CA ASP A 34 18.21 7.99 3.26
C ASP A 34 16.73 7.56 3.16
N LEU A 35 16.50 6.27 2.93
CA LEU A 35 15.17 5.69 2.95
C LEU A 35 14.82 5.20 4.36
N HIS A 36 13.63 5.56 4.83
CA HIS A 36 13.15 5.17 6.15
C HIS A 36 11.74 4.61 6.04
N SER A 37 11.54 3.37 6.49
CA SER A 37 10.25 2.67 6.47
C SER A 37 9.66 2.56 7.87
N ARG A 38 8.34 2.68 7.99
CA ARG A 38 7.60 2.47 9.24
C ARG A 38 6.25 1.82 8.98
N PRO A 39 5.72 1.05 9.95
CA PRO A 39 4.40 0.48 9.84
C PRO A 39 3.31 1.54 9.97
N MET A 40 2.28 1.41 9.16
CA MET A 40 1.09 2.25 9.17
C MET A 40 -0.17 1.39 9.20
N ALA A 41 -1.09 1.71 10.10
CA ALA A 41 -2.39 1.05 10.13
C ALA A 41 -3.22 1.48 8.92
N THR A 42 -3.71 0.50 8.18
CA THR A 42 -4.60 0.73 7.03
C THR A 42 -6.00 1.09 7.50
N LEU A 43 -6.73 1.84 6.69
CA LEU A 43 -8.12 2.19 6.93
C LEU A 43 -9.04 1.30 6.11
N ASP A 44 -10.27 1.12 6.60
CA ASP A 44 -11.31 0.37 5.89
C ASP A 44 -11.97 1.29 4.84
N VAL A 45 -11.22 1.53 3.78
CA VAL A 45 -11.64 2.34 2.63
C VAL A 45 -11.14 1.69 1.36
N GLU A 46 -12.00 1.65 0.34
CA GLU A 46 -11.64 1.07 -0.95
C GLU A 46 -10.57 1.91 -1.66
N PHE A 47 -9.55 1.24 -2.19
CA PHE A 47 -8.52 1.89 -2.99
C PHE A 47 -9.10 2.32 -4.35
N ASP A 48 -9.00 3.60 -4.64
CA ASP A 48 -9.47 4.24 -5.87
C ASP A 48 -8.36 4.96 -6.66
N GLY A 49 -7.11 4.76 -6.25
CA GLY A 49 -5.93 5.50 -6.72
C GLY A 49 -5.27 6.32 -5.61
N ASP A 50 -5.98 6.56 -4.54
CA ASP A 50 -5.48 7.26 -3.36
C ASP A 50 -5.43 6.31 -2.16
N LEU A 51 -4.38 6.45 -1.35
CA LEU A 51 -4.26 5.81 -0.04
C LEU A 51 -4.44 6.85 1.07
N TRP A 52 -5.02 6.42 2.17
CA TRP A 52 -5.29 7.27 3.31
C TRP A 52 -4.78 6.64 4.60
N PHE A 53 -4.09 7.44 5.42
CA PHE A 53 -3.62 7.05 6.74
C PHE A 53 -3.85 8.17 7.73
N PHE A 54 -4.23 7.83 8.96
CA PHE A 54 -4.14 8.79 10.04
C PHE A 54 -2.69 8.89 10.54
N THR A 55 -2.28 10.10 10.85
CA THR A 55 -0.93 10.39 11.34
C THR A 55 -0.96 11.54 12.34
N GLY A 56 0.06 11.58 13.20
CA GLY A 56 0.30 12.74 14.04
C GLY A 56 0.83 13.92 13.22
N LYS A 57 0.18 15.06 13.32
CA LYS A 57 0.47 16.26 12.55
C LYS A 57 1.94 16.73 12.63
N HIS A 58 2.57 16.54 13.79
CA HIS A 58 3.95 16.94 14.05
C HIS A 58 4.92 15.75 14.08
N SER A 59 4.52 14.60 13.54
CA SER A 59 5.43 13.44 13.50
C SER A 59 6.60 13.66 12.55
N PRO A 60 7.76 13.03 12.79
CA PRO A 60 8.94 13.17 11.92
C PRO A 60 8.69 12.83 10.45
N LYS A 61 7.85 11.83 10.18
CA LYS A 61 7.51 11.45 8.80
C LYS A 61 6.75 12.55 8.04
N VAL A 62 5.91 13.32 8.73
CA VAL A 62 5.18 14.44 8.14
C VAL A 62 6.15 15.51 7.67
N HIS A 63 7.11 15.86 8.50
CA HIS A 63 8.15 16.84 8.15
C HIS A 63 8.98 16.38 6.93
N GLN A 64 9.37 15.10 6.90
CA GLN A 64 10.09 14.51 5.76
C GLN A 64 9.25 14.56 4.47
N ILE A 65 7.97 14.27 4.55
CA ILE A 65 7.04 14.26 3.41
C ILE A 65 6.79 15.66 2.87
N GLU A 66 6.70 16.67 3.73
CA GLU A 66 6.54 18.07 3.31
C GLU A 66 7.74 18.54 2.47
N GLU A 67 8.94 18.11 2.81
CA GLU A 67 10.15 18.44 2.06
C GLU A 67 10.36 17.56 0.82
N LYS A 68 10.10 16.25 0.96
CA LYS A 68 10.30 15.24 -0.08
C LYS A 68 9.05 14.35 -0.17
N PRO A 69 8.07 14.73 -0.99
CA PRO A 69 6.74 14.12 -0.98
C PRO A 69 6.67 12.73 -1.65
N ARG A 70 7.72 12.29 -2.35
CA ARG A 70 7.72 10.97 -2.97
C ARG A 70 7.87 9.88 -1.91
N VAL A 71 6.94 8.91 -1.93
CA VAL A 71 6.88 7.81 -0.99
C VAL A 71 6.59 6.49 -1.68
N ASN A 72 6.83 5.40 -0.96
CA ASN A 72 6.39 4.07 -1.34
C ASN A 72 5.61 3.44 -0.20
N VAL A 73 4.54 2.74 -0.53
CA VAL A 73 3.76 1.94 0.42
C VAL A 73 3.75 0.51 -0.03
N ALA A 74 4.22 -0.38 0.82
CA ALA A 74 4.31 -1.81 0.56
C ALA A 74 3.32 -2.58 1.42
N PHE A 75 2.58 -3.48 0.79
CA PHE A 75 1.62 -4.40 1.41
C PHE A 75 2.14 -5.82 1.23
N SER A 76 2.11 -6.62 2.28
CA SER A 76 2.56 -8.01 2.26
C SER A 76 1.52 -8.91 2.91
N ASP A 77 1.15 -9.94 2.19
CA ASP A 77 0.35 -11.05 2.72
C ASP A 77 1.09 -12.37 2.45
N PRO A 78 1.98 -12.78 3.37
CA PRO A 78 2.78 -13.99 3.21
C PRO A 78 1.96 -15.29 3.17
N GLU A 79 0.80 -15.32 3.82
CA GLU A 79 -0.06 -16.51 3.82
C GLU A 79 -0.63 -16.81 2.43
N ASN A 80 -1.02 -15.76 1.71
CA ASN A 80 -1.52 -15.86 0.34
C ASN A 80 -0.44 -15.61 -0.71
N GLN A 81 0.79 -15.32 -0.28
CA GLN A 81 1.91 -15.00 -1.16
C GLN A 81 1.62 -13.84 -2.13
N THR A 82 0.91 -12.84 -1.64
CA THR A 82 0.61 -11.62 -2.38
C THR A 82 1.38 -10.44 -1.83
N TYR A 83 1.93 -9.65 -2.73
CA TYR A 83 2.75 -8.48 -2.40
C TYR A 83 2.41 -7.35 -3.33
N VAL A 84 2.32 -6.13 -2.79
CA VAL A 84 2.02 -4.93 -3.58
C VAL A 84 2.95 -3.80 -3.17
N SER A 85 3.52 -3.12 -4.15
CA SER A 85 4.34 -1.93 -3.98
C SER A 85 3.69 -0.76 -4.72
N LEU A 86 3.32 0.28 -3.99
CA LEU A 86 2.68 1.46 -4.53
C LEU A 86 3.58 2.68 -4.32
N SER A 87 3.85 3.40 -5.39
CA SER A 87 4.63 4.64 -5.35
C SER A 87 3.73 5.83 -5.67
N GLY A 88 3.95 6.92 -4.99
CA GLY A 88 3.14 8.11 -5.19
C GLY A 88 3.65 9.34 -4.47
N THR A 89 2.81 10.35 -4.46
CA THR A 89 3.07 11.63 -3.83
C THR A 89 2.18 11.79 -2.60
N ALA A 90 2.79 12.03 -1.45
CA ALA A 90 2.10 12.20 -0.18
C ALA A 90 1.85 13.67 0.13
N SER A 91 0.71 13.94 0.73
CA SER A 91 0.32 15.26 1.23
C SER A 91 -0.49 15.15 2.52
N LEU A 92 -0.36 16.15 3.40
CA LEU A 92 -1.25 16.28 4.55
C LEU A 92 -2.58 16.89 4.13
N VAL A 93 -3.65 16.31 4.66
CA VAL A 93 -5.02 16.80 4.43
C VAL A 93 -5.64 17.16 5.78
N SER A 94 -6.06 18.40 5.92
CA SER A 94 -6.83 18.90 7.07
C SER A 94 -8.27 19.09 6.65
N ASP A 95 -9.08 18.04 6.81
CA ASP A 95 -10.50 18.01 6.44
C ASP A 95 -11.27 17.25 7.52
N SER A 96 -12.03 17.98 8.31
CA SER A 96 -12.79 17.41 9.44
C SER A 96 -13.89 16.45 8.97
N ALA A 97 -14.49 16.69 7.81
CA ALA A 97 -15.50 15.80 7.23
C ALA A 97 -14.86 14.48 6.78
N LYS A 98 -13.70 14.54 6.16
CA LYS A 98 -12.93 13.35 5.74
C LYS A 98 -12.40 12.57 6.95
N ASN A 99 -11.92 13.25 7.97
CA ASN A 99 -11.52 12.63 9.24
C ASN A 99 -12.68 11.83 9.85
N LYS A 100 -13.86 12.40 9.86
CA LYS A 100 -15.08 11.77 10.41
C LYS A 100 -15.51 10.54 9.59
N GLU A 101 -15.44 10.65 8.27
CA GLU A 101 -15.76 9.57 7.34
C GLU A 101 -14.83 8.36 7.55
N LEU A 102 -13.54 8.59 7.74
CA LEU A 102 -12.52 7.55 7.82
C LEU A 102 -12.21 7.10 9.26
N TRP A 103 -12.77 7.76 10.26
CA TRP A 103 -12.49 7.45 11.66
C TRP A 103 -12.95 6.04 12.04
N ASN A 104 -12.06 5.35 12.75
CA ASN A 104 -12.32 4.06 13.37
C ASN A 104 -11.98 4.13 14.87
N PRO A 105 -12.86 3.66 15.77
CA PRO A 105 -12.60 3.68 17.21
C PRO A 105 -11.30 2.99 17.66
N ALA A 106 -10.82 1.99 16.91
CA ALA A 106 -9.54 1.34 17.19
C ALA A 106 -8.35 2.32 17.12
N LEU A 107 -8.46 3.42 16.39
CA LEU A 107 -7.45 4.47 16.30
C LEU A 107 -7.28 5.28 17.58
N GLN A 108 -8.21 5.17 18.52
CA GLN A 108 -8.15 5.85 19.80
C GLN A 108 -6.94 5.44 20.66
N ALA A 109 -6.34 4.28 20.36
CA ALA A 109 -5.07 3.86 20.97
C ALA A 109 -3.91 4.81 20.64
N TRP A 110 -3.93 5.42 19.46
CA TRP A 110 -2.91 6.39 19.01
C TRP A 110 -3.36 7.85 19.17
N PHE A 111 -4.66 8.08 19.15
CA PHE A 111 -5.27 9.41 19.27
C PHE A 111 -6.30 9.38 20.40
N PRO A 112 -5.86 9.56 21.67
CA PRO A 112 -6.73 9.38 22.83
C PRO A 112 -7.94 10.30 22.87
N GLN A 113 -7.83 11.48 22.26
CA GLN A 113 -8.92 12.45 22.17
C GLN A 113 -9.85 12.24 20.96
N GLY A 114 -9.60 11.17 20.19
CA GLY A 114 -10.41 10.83 19.02
C GLY A 114 -10.37 11.89 17.92
N LEU A 115 -11.52 12.20 17.35
CA LEU A 115 -11.67 13.22 16.31
C LEU A 115 -11.31 14.64 16.78
N ASP A 116 -11.33 14.90 18.07
CA ASP A 116 -10.95 16.18 18.66
C ASP A 116 -9.47 16.28 19.00
N ASP A 117 -8.71 15.24 18.73
CA ASP A 117 -7.27 15.23 19.00
C ASP A 117 -6.55 16.24 18.11
N PRO A 118 -5.82 17.23 18.72
CA PRO A 118 -5.14 18.27 17.95
C PRO A 118 -4.01 17.75 17.06
N GLU A 119 -3.48 16.55 17.32
CA GLU A 119 -2.46 15.91 16.51
C GLU A 119 -3.04 15.09 15.34
N LEU A 120 -4.35 14.84 15.33
CA LEU A 120 -4.99 14.05 14.30
C LEU A 120 -4.91 14.74 12.93
N SER A 121 -4.31 14.08 11.97
CA SER A 121 -4.25 14.52 10.58
C SER A 121 -4.36 13.34 9.63
N LEU A 122 -4.76 13.60 8.40
CA LEU A 122 -4.76 12.61 7.33
C LEU A 122 -3.56 12.78 6.42
N LEU A 123 -2.95 11.68 6.12
CA LEU A 123 -1.96 11.55 5.07
C LEU A 123 -2.65 10.94 3.85
N LYS A 124 -2.68 11.69 2.75
CA LYS A 124 -3.15 11.23 1.45
C LYS A 124 -1.95 10.90 0.57
N ILE A 125 -1.97 9.74 -0.06
CA ILE A 125 -0.97 9.35 -1.04
C ILE A 125 -1.66 9.14 -2.37
N HIS A 126 -1.38 10.02 -3.32
CA HIS A 126 -1.82 9.85 -4.71
C HIS A 126 -0.86 8.89 -5.40
N VAL A 127 -1.35 7.72 -5.73
CA VAL A 127 -0.55 6.63 -6.33
C VAL A 127 -0.47 6.82 -7.83
N ASP A 128 0.75 6.81 -8.37
CA ASP A 128 1.01 6.95 -9.80
C ASP A 128 1.76 5.76 -10.40
N GLY A 129 2.27 4.87 -9.57
CA GLY A 129 2.96 3.66 -9.99
C GLY A 129 2.68 2.49 -9.06
N ALA A 130 2.49 1.32 -9.63
CA ALA A 130 2.20 0.11 -8.88
C ALA A 130 2.95 -1.08 -9.47
N GLU A 131 3.37 -1.96 -8.59
CA GLU A 131 3.88 -3.27 -8.95
C GLU A 131 3.29 -4.29 -7.98
N TYR A 132 2.83 -5.41 -8.48
CA TYR A 132 2.28 -6.45 -7.64
C TYR A 132 2.72 -7.85 -8.06
N TRP A 133 2.71 -8.75 -7.10
CA TRP A 133 3.00 -10.17 -7.23
C TRP A 133 1.86 -10.94 -6.59
N ASP A 134 1.13 -11.69 -7.39
CA ASP A 134 -0.01 -12.50 -6.96
C ASP A 134 0.27 -13.96 -7.32
N ALA A 135 0.83 -14.70 -6.36
CA ALA A 135 1.13 -16.10 -6.56
C ALA A 135 -0.18 -16.91 -6.55
N PRO A 136 -0.25 -18.00 -7.36
CA PRO A 136 -1.42 -18.86 -7.34
C PRO A 136 -1.60 -19.49 -5.95
N SER A 137 -2.77 -19.33 -5.38
CA SER A 137 -3.12 -19.72 -4.01
C SER A 137 -3.27 -21.23 -3.78
N SER A 138 -3.04 -22.07 -4.78
CA SER A 138 -3.19 -23.51 -4.63
C SER A 138 -1.85 -24.24 -4.58
N ALA A 139 -1.69 -25.14 -3.62
CA ALA A 139 -0.55 -26.06 -3.56
C ALA A 139 -0.33 -26.83 -4.88
N VAL A 140 -1.39 -27.04 -5.64
CA VAL A 140 -1.36 -27.67 -6.97
C VAL A 140 -0.60 -26.83 -7.99
N SER A 141 -0.78 -25.52 -7.97
CA SER A 141 -0.07 -24.62 -8.89
C SER A 141 1.43 -24.56 -8.61
N HIS A 142 1.83 -24.66 -7.33
CA HIS A 142 3.24 -24.74 -6.95
C HIS A 142 3.88 -26.06 -7.43
N VAL A 143 3.16 -27.17 -7.32
CA VAL A 143 3.63 -28.48 -7.80
C VAL A 143 3.73 -28.47 -9.32
N VAL A 144 2.75 -27.94 -10.03
CA VAL A 144 2.75 -27.83 -11.49
C VAL A 144 3.89 -26.92 -11.95
N GLY A 145 4.08 -25.78 -11.32
CA GLY A 145 5.19 -24.87 -11.63
C GLY A 145 6.57 -25.51 -11.41
N PHE A 146 6.73 -26.26 -10.32
CA PHE A 146 7.96 -26.98 -10.03
C PHE A 146 8.25 -28.08 -11.05
N VAL A 147 7.24 -28.85 -11.43
CA VAL A 147 7.36 -29.90 -12.44
C VAL A 147 7.68 -29.30 -13.81
N GLN A 148 7.01 -28.22 -14.18
CA GLN A 148 7.31 -27.51 -15.43
C GLN A 148 8.72 -26.94 -15.47
N ALA A 149 9.18 -26.33 -14.39
CA ALA A 149 10.54 -25.80 -14.29
C ALA A 149 11.58 -26.90 -14.44
N LYS A 150 11.32 -28.07 -13.86
CA LYS A 150 12.21 -29.22 -13.92
C LYS A 150 12.25 -29.88 -15.30
N LEU A 151 11.12 -29.85 -16.03
CA LEU A 151 11.02 -30.45 -17.36
C LEU A 151 11.48 -29.53 -18.48
N THR A 152 11.33 -28.24 -18.35
CA THR A 152 11.59 -27.25 -19.40
C THR A 152 12.84 -26.40 -19.16
N GLY A 153 13.43 -26.45 -17.97
CA GLY A 153 14.57 -25.62 -17.59
C GLY A 153 14.23 -24.10 -17.51
N LYS A 154 12.95 -23.74 -17.65
CA LYS A 154 12.46 -22.38 -17.47
C LYS A 154 11.81 -22.28 -16.10
N SER A 155 12.07 -21.20 -15.38
CA SER A 155 11.31 -20.86 -14.17
C SER A 155 9.83 -20.84 -14.55
N GLY A 156 9.02 -21.68 -13.91
CA GLY A 156 7.57 -21.55 -14.03
C GLY A 156 7.17 -20.17 -13.56
N ASP A 157 6.25 -19.52 -14.25
CA ASP A 157 5.70 -18.26 -13.79
C ASP A 157 4.94 -18.53 -12.47
N PRO A 158 5.43 -18.04 -11.32
CA PRO A 158 4.86 -18.39 -10.02
C PRO A 158 3.55 -17.64 -9.71
N GLY A 159 2.99 -16.92 -10.66
CA GLY A 159 1.77 -16.14 -10.48
C GLY A 159 1.66 -14.93 -11.37
N ASP A 160 0.65 -14.11 -11.11
CA ASP A 160 0.41 -12.85 -11.81
C ASP A 160 1.36 -11.77 -11.25
N HIS A 161 2.21 -11.24 -12.12
CA HIS A 161 3.12 -10.14 -11.81
C HIS A 161 2.94 -9.05 -12.85
N ALA A 162 2.65 -7.86 -12.40
CA ALA A 162 2.54 -6.71 -13.29
C ALA A 162 3.12 -5.44 -12.66
N LYS A 163 3.63 -4.59 -13.53
CA LYS A 163 4.00 -3.21 -13.24
C LYS A 163 3.08 -2.29 -14.02
N VAL A 164 2.47 -1.35 -13.35
CA VAL A 164 1.41 -0.50 -13.91
C VAL A 164 1.70 0.96 -13.57
N GLU A 165 1.48 1.84 -14.53
CA GLU A 165 1.36 3.28 -14.30
C GLU A 165 -0.12 3.61 -14.07
N LEU A 166 -0.43 4.34 -13.01
CA LEU A 166 -1.77 4.72 -12.62
C LEU A 166 -2.08 6.20 -12.90
#